data_a4ec87022c973b40e8d042bb5d29792b
#
_entry.id   a4ec87022c973b40e8d042bb5d29792b
#
_cell.length_a   1.000
_cell.length_b   1.000
_cell.length_c   1.000
_cell.angle_alpha   90.00
_cell.angle_beta   90.00
_cell.angle_gamma   90.00
#
_symmetry.space_group_name_H-M   'P 1'
#
loop_
_entity.id
_entity.type
_entity.pdbx_description
1 polymer ?
#
loop_
_entity_poly.entity_id
_entity_poly.type
_entity_poly.pdbx_seq_one_letter_code
_entity_poly.pdbx_strand_id
1 'polypeptide(L)'
;MSFQVDVVVMAAGKGTRMKSLRPKVLHRLGGRALAQHVIDCAARLSARSVVVITGHGAEQVEAGLSAPEAAPGAAATALKYVRQEPQLGTGHAVQQAAPALPDDGVTLVLSGDVPLTQPDTLQALLDLCAGERLALLTLDMPNPTGYGRIVRAADGAVQA
;
A
#
# COMPACT_ATOMS: atom_id res chain seq x y z
N MET A 1 13.78 9.91 -16.32
CA MET A 1 14.71 9.10 -15.50
C MET A 1 13.92 7.93 -14.95
N SER A 2 14.40 6.69 -15.05
CA SER A 2 13.70 5.55 -14.45
C SER A 2 14.21 5.38 -13.01
N PHE A 3 13.36 5.64 -12.03
CA PHE A 3 13.62 5.34 -10.64
C PHE A 3 13.11 3.94 -10.30
N GLN A 4 13.71 3.30 -9.30
CA GLN A 4 13.21 2.03 -8.76
C GLN A 4 11.98 2.29 -7.90
N VAL A 5 11.02 1.39 -7.93
CA VAL A 5 9.79 1.48 -7.14
C VAL A 5 9.77 0.37 -6.10
N ASP A 6 9.60 0.73 -4.84
CA ASP A 6 9.25 -0.20 -3.76
C ASP A 6 7.85 0.12 -3.26
N VAL A 7 7.09 -0.91 -2.90
CA VAL A 7 5.72 -0.76 -2.47
C VAL A 7 5.56 -1.18 -1.03
N VAL A 8 4.90 -0.35 -0.24
CA VAL A 8 4.48 -0.67 1.13
C VAL A 8 2.98 -0.90 1.14
N VAL A 9 2.54 -2.07 1.61
CA VAL A 9 1.12 -2.42 1.74
C VAL A 9 0.74 -2.44 3.22
N MET A 10 -0.12 -1.51 3.63
CA MET A 10 -0.62 -1.43 5.01
C MET A 10 -1.69 -2.49 5.25
N ALA A 11 -1.38 -3.49 6.07
CA ALA A 11 -2.24 -4.63 6.41
C ALA A 11 -2.34 -4.92 7.92
N ALA A 12 -1.86 -4.00 8.78
CA ALA A 12 -1.79 -4.18 10.24
C ALA A 12 -3.12 -3.93 10.98
N GLY A 13 -4.13 -3.36 10.33
CA GLY A 13 -5.37 -2.89 10.96
C GLY A 13 -6.26 -4.02 11.48
N LYS A 14 -6.86 -3.82 12.66
CA LYS A 14 -7.78 -4.79 13.30
C LYS A 14 -9.08 -5.04 12.54
N GLY A 15 -9.54 -4.12 11.68
CA GLY A 15 -10.77 -4.28 10.91
C GLY A 15 -12.02 -4.46 11.76
N THR A 16 -12.10 -3.84 12.94
CA THR A 16 -13.16 -4.05 13.95
C THR A 16 -14.59 -3.88 13.42
N ARG A 17 -14.78 -2.99 12.43
CA ARG A 17 -16.08 -2.77 11.77
C ARG A 17 -16.59 -3.98 10.99
N MET A 18 -15.72 -4.90 10.58
CA MET A 18 -16.07 -6.11 9.82
C MET A 18 -16.75 -7.18 10.70
N LYS A 19 -16.64 -7.09 12.05
CA LYS A 19 -17.18 -8.08 12.99
C LYS A 19 -16.83 -9.53 12.60
N SER A 20 -15.59 -9.77 12.17
CA SER A 20 -15.08 -11.04 11.67
C SER A 20 -13.79 -11.42 12.40
N LEU A 21 -13.59 -12.72 12.65
CA LEU A 21 -12.35 -13.27 13.18
C LEU A 21 -11.23 -13.29 12.13
N ARG A 22 -11.60 -13.23 10.84
CA ARG A 22 -10.64 -13.17 9.75
C ARG A 22 -10.10 -11.74 9.63
N PRO A 23 -8.76 -11.54 9.53
CA PRO A 23 -8.18 -10.24 9.23
C PRO A 23 -8.83 -9.59 8.01
N LYS A 24 -9.13 -8.28 8.09
CA LYS A 24 -9.84 -7.53 7.03
C LYS A 24 -9.25 -7.77 5.65
N VAL A 25 -7.94 -7.71 5.55
CA VAL A 25 -7.19 -7.82 4.30
C VAL A 25 -7.22 -9.21 3.66
N LEU A 26 -7.63 -10.23 4.41
CA LEU A 26 -7.80 -11.61 3.94
C LEU A 26 -9.23 -11.93 3.49
N HIS A 27 -10.19 -11.02 3.66
CA HIS A 27 -11.51 -11.21 3.02
C HIS A 27 -11.34 -11.27 1.52
N ARG A 28 -12.20 -12.00 0.86
CA ARG A 28 -12.03 -12.30 -0.57
C ARG A 28 -12.97 -11.48 -1.45
N LEU A 29 -12.42 -10.99 -2.55
CA LEU A 29 -13.14 -10.43 -3.68
C LEU A 29 -12.79 -11.27 -4.91
N GLY A 30 -13.79 -11.82 -5.60
CA GLY A 30 -13.55 -12.71 -6.73
C GLY A 30 -12.69 -13.94 -6.40
N GLY A 31 -12.82 -14.48 -5.18
CA GLY A 31 -12.04 -15.64 -4.74
C GLY A 31 -10.62 -15.34 -4.22
N ARG A 32 -10.10 -14.10 -4.36
CA ARG A 32 -8.75 -13.69 -4.00
C ARG A 32 -8.77 -12.72 -2.83
N ALA A 33 -7.80 -12.78 -1.91
CA ALA A 33 -7.73 -11.88 -0.75
C ALA A 33 -7.58 -10.42 -1.18
N LEU A 34 -8.17 -9.48 -0.43
CA LEU A 34 -8.11 -8.04 -0.75
C LEU A 34 -6.65 -7.57 -0.90
N ALA A 35 -5.80 -7.89 0.08
CA ALA A 35 -4.39 -7.50 0.01
C ALA A 35 -3.64 -8.19 -1.15
N GLN A 36 -4.06 -9.39 -1.57
CA GLN A 36 -3.42 -10.06 -2.71
C GLN A 36 -3.68 -9.30 -4.02
N HIS A 37 -4.88 -8.74 -4.21
CA HIS A 37 -5.15 -7.87 -5.37
C HIS A 37 -4.22 -6.65 -5.38
N VAL A 38 -3.95 -6.06 -4.21
CA VAL A 38 -3.04 -4.91 -4.08
C VAL A 38 -1.59 -5.31 -4.40
N ILE A 39 -1.14 -6.46 -3.90
CA ILE A 39 0.20 -7.01 -4.18
C ILE A 39 0.38 -7.29 -5.68
N ASP A 40 -0.62 -7.91 -6.31
CA ASP A 40 -0.58 -8.20 -7.74
C ASP A 40 -0.60 -6.94 -8.60
N CYS A 41 -1.36 -5.91 -8.16
CA CYS A 41 -1.36 -4.60 -8.80
C CYS A 41 0.03 -3.94 -8.71
N ALA A 42 0.67 -4.01 -7.53
CA ALA A 42 2.03 -3.48 -7.32
C ALA A 42 3.06 -4.16 -8.24
N ALA A 43 2.97 -5.47 -8.43
CA ALA A 43 3.86 -6.21 -9.33
C ALA A 43 3.78 -5.73 -10.79
N ARG A 44 2.58 -5.28 -11.23
CA ARG A 44 2.39 -4.72 -12.58
C ARG A 44 3.11 -3.40 -12.83
N LEU A 45 3.53 -2.73 -11.76
CA LEU A 45 4.36 -1.51 -11.82
C LEU A 45 5.87 -1.82 -11.92
N SER A 46 6.24 -3.08 -12.10
CA SER A 46 7.63 -3.54 -12.04
C SER A 46 8.31 -3.17 -10.70
N ALA A 47 7.55 -3.22 -9.61
CA ALA A 47 8.07 -2.93 -8.28
C ALA A 47 9.21 -3.90 -7.91
N ARG A 48 10.32 -3.36 -7.41
CA ARG A 48 11.48 -4.14 -6.94
C ARG A 48 11.11 -5.02 -5.75
N SER A 49 10.34 -4.46 -4.81
CA SER A 49 9.86 -5.18 -3.65
C SER A 49 8.48 -4.70 -3.20
N VAL A 50 7.75 -5.59 -2.53
CA VAL A 50 6.52 -5.29 -1.80
C VAL A 50 6.75 -5.64 -0.33
N VAL A 51 6.65 -4.65 0.54
CA VAL A 51 6.75 -4.79 1.99
C VAL A 51 5.34 -4.73 2.57
N VAL A 52 4.83 -5.84 3.08
CA VAL A 52 3.51 -5.91 3.72
C VAL A 52 3.66 -5.68 5.22
N ILE A 53 3.04 -4.62 5.72
CA ILE A 53 3.03 -4.32 7.15
C ILE A 53 1.90 -5.11 7.80
N THR A 54 2.26 -6.07 8.63
CA THR A 54 1.32 -6.91 9.40
C THR A 54 1.23 -6.45 10.85
N GLY A 55 0.21 -6.89 11.57
CA GLY A 55 0.00 -6.53 12.98
C GLY A 55 -1.04 -7.45 13.59
N HIS A 56 -2.28 -7.01 13.69
CA HIS A 56 -3.35 -7.90 14.18
C HIS A 56 -3.55 -9.10 13.25
N GLY A 57 -3.40 -10.33 13.78
CA GLY A 57 -3.49 -11.55 12.99
C GLY A 57 -2.34 -11.72 11.98
N ALA A 58 -1.15 -11.22 12.31
CA ALA A 58 0.04 -11.23 11.44
C ALA A 58 0.31 -12.59 10.83
N GLU A 59 0.32 -13.66 11.63
CA GLU A 59 0.58 -15.03 11.16
C GLU A 59 -0.43 -15.48 10.10
N GLN A 60 -1.72 -15.14 10.28
CA GLN A 60 -2.75 -15.47 9.30
C GLN A 60 -2.56 -14.68 8.00
N VAL A 61 -2.17 -13.39 8.11
CA VAL A 61 -1.93 -12.53 6.94
C VAL A 61 -0.71 -13.02 6.17
N GLU A 62 0.38 -13.31 6.86
CA GLU A 62 1.63 -13.81 6.28
C GLU A 62 1.43 -15.18 5.60
N ALA A 63 0.65 -16.09 6.21
CA ALA A 63 0.32 -17.38 5.62
C ALA A 63 -0.73 -17.31 4.50
N GLY A 64 -1.55 -16.27 4.49
CA GLY A 64 -2.66 -16.11 3.54
C GLY A 64 -2.33 -15.34 2.27
N LEU A 65 -1.13 -14.78 2.16
CA LEU A 65 -0.65 -14.03 1.01
C LEU A 65 0.56 -14.72 0.37
N SER A 66 0.73 -14.51 -0.91
CA SER A 66 1.83 -15.08 -1.71
C SER A 66 2.54 -14.01 -2.53
N ALA A 67 3.78 -14.27 -2.88
CA ALA A 67 4.48 -13.44 -3.84
C ALA A 67 3.68 -13.40 -5.17
N PRO A 68 3.64 -12.25 -5.84
CA PRO A 68 2.97 -12.13 -7.12
C PRO A 68 3.71 -12.96 -8.17
N GLU A 69 2.97 -13.48 -9.14
CA GLU A 69 3.57 -14.13 -10.30
C GLU A 69 4.35 -13.09 -11.13
N ALA A 70 5.59 -13.41 -11.43
CA ALA A 70 6.38 -12.57 -12.33
C ALA A 70 5.79 -12.64 -13.75
N ALA A 71 5.69 -11.51 -14.42
CA ALA A 71 5.38 -11.51 -15.84
C ALA A 71 6.50 -12.22 -16.62
N PRO A 72 6.21 -12.87 -17.76
CA PRO A 72 7.23 -13.52 -18.57
C PRO A 72 8.38 -12.56 -18.91
N GLY A 73 9.61 -12.91 -18.51
CA GLY A 73 10.81 -12.10 -18.74
C GLY A 73 11.03 -10.95 -17.77
N ALA A 74 10.14 -10.72 -16.79
CA ALA A 74 10.35 -9.72 -15.73
C ALA A 74 11.06 -10.32 -14.52
N ALA A 75 11.80 -9.50 -13.80
CA ALA A 75 12.34 -9.88 -12.51
C ALA A 75 11.20 -10.14 -11.50
N ALA A 76 11.38 -11.15 -10.65
CA ALA A 76 10.41 -11.44 -9.61
C ALA A 76 10.38 -10.31 -8.57
N THR A 77 9.18 -9.82 -8.26
CA THR A 77 8.98 -8.85 -7.18
C THR A 77 9.16 -9.56 -5.83
N ALA A 78 10.10 -9.07 -5.02
CA ALA A 78 10.34 -9.62 -3.69
C ALA A 78 9.19 -9.27 -2.73
N LEU A 79 8.60 -10.27 -2.06
CA LEU A 79 7.61 -10.07 -1.01
C LEU A 79 8.27 -10.18 0.37
N LYS A 80 8.12 -9.14 1.18
CA LYS A 80 8.66 -9.07 2.54
C LYS A 80 7.55 -8.75 3.53
N TYR A 81 7.71 -9.15 4.79
CA TYR A 81 6.78 -8.81 5.87
C TYR A 81 7.50 -8.05 6.97
N VAL A 82 6.83 -7.04 7.51
CA VAL A 82 7.28 -6.26 8.67
C VAL A 82 6.14 -6.17 9.66
N ARG A 83 6.39 -6.44 10.93
CA ARG A 83 5.37 -6.37 11.98
C ARG A 83 5.34 -4.99 12.61
N GLN A 84 4.14 -4.44 12.71
CA GLN A 84 3.87 -3.23 13.49
C GLN A 84 3.43 -3.61 14.89
N GLU A 85 4.28 -3.34 15.87
CA GLU A 85 3.97 -3.60 17.29
C GLU A 85 4.64 -2.52 18.17
N PRO A 86 3.86 -1.79 19.00
CA PRO A 86 2.40 -1.73 19.05
C PRO A 86 1.80 -0.99 17.83
N GLN A 87 0.46 -1.07 17.65
CA GLN A 87 -0.24 -0.44 16.54
C GLN A 87 -0.58 1.02 16.87
N LEU A 88 0.32 1.96 16.53
CA LEU A 88 0.22 3.39 16.85
C LEU A 88 -0.25 4.27 15.65
N GLY A 89 -0.98 3.68 14.71
CA GLY A 89 -1.51 4.40 13.56
C GLY A 89 -0.72 4.17 12.26
N THR A 90 -1.18 4.79 11.17
CA THR A 90 -0.67 4.57 9.82
C THR A 90 0.75 5.10 9.61
N GLY A 91 1.07 6.28 10.15
CA GLY A 91 2.43 6.83 10.08
C GLY A 91 3.46 5.92 10.76
N HIS A 92 3.13 5.43 11.96
CA HIS A 92 3.99 4.47 12.66
C HIS A 92 4.13 3.16 11.87
N ALA A 93 3.08 2.69 11.20
CA ALA A 93 3.15 1.51 10.34
C ALA A 93 4.22 1.69 9.25
N VAL A 94 4.18 2.80 8.52
CA VAL A 94 5.15 3.11 7.46
C VAL A 94 6.58 3.23 8.02
N GLN A 95 6.74 3.84 9.19
CA GLN A 95 8.04 3.90 9.87
C GLN A 95 8.64 2.51 10.17
N GLN A 96 7.79 1.52 10.48
CA GLN A 96 8.27 0.14 10.67
C GLN A 96 8.78 -0.50 9.37
N ALA A 97 8.26 -0.06 8.22
CA ALA A 97 8.72 -0.57 6.93
C ALA A 97 10.04 0.07 6.46
N ALA A 98 10.38 1.26 6.93
CA ALA A 98 11.54 2.01 6.47
C ALA A 98 12.86 1.22 6.48
N PRO A 99 13.21 0.44 7.53
CA PRO A 99 14.44 -0.36 7.54
C PRO A 99 14.49 -1.48 6.48
N ALA A 100 13.33 -1.87 5.92
CA ALA A 100 13.24 -2.91 4.90
C ALA A 100 13.28 -2.35 3.47
N LEU A 101 13.27 -1.02 3.34
CA LEU A 101 13.31 -0.28 2.07
C LEU A 101 14.74 0.20 1.79
N PRO A 102 15.19 0.15 0.55
CA PRO A 102 16.43 0.80 0.14
C PRO A 102 16.33 2.33 0.22
N ASP A 103 17.48 3.01 0.33
CA ASP A 103 17.56 4.47 0.40
C ASP A 103 17.46 5.16 -0.99
N ASP A 104 17.32 4.38 -2.05
CA ASP A 104 17.19 4.86 -3.43
C ASP A 104 15.80 4.55 -4.02
N GLY A 105 15.31 5.43 -4.89
CA GLY A 105 14.06 5.24 -5.60
C GLY A 105 12.83 5.90 -4.96
N VAL A 106 11.66 5.37 -5.27
CA VAL A 106 10.36 5.89 -4.83
C VAL A 106 9.61 4.83 -4.05
N THR A 107 9.09 5.21 -2.90
CA THR A 107 8.20 4.35 -2.09
C THR A 107 6.74 4.69 -2.34
N LEU A 108 5.99 3.72 -2.85
CA LEU A 108 4.54 3.80 -3.04
C LEU A 108 3.83 3.14 -1.85
N VAL A 109 3.01 3.90 -1.11
CA VAL A 109 2.27 3.38 0.05
C VAL A 109 0.83 3.10 -0.34
N LEU A 110 0.38 1.86 -0.17
CA LEU A 110 -0.95 1.39 -0.51
C LEU A 110 -1.69 0.82 0.70
N SER A 111 -3.03 0.96 0.70
CA SER A 111 -3.89 0.30 1.69
C SER A 111 -4.24 -1.11 1.21
N GLY A 112 -3.97 -2.13 2.03
CA GLY A 112 -4.22 -3.54 1.70
C GLY A 112 -5.70 -3.93 1.59
N ASP A 113 -6.60 -3.02 1.89
CA ASP A 113 -8.05 -3.19 1.81
C ASP A 113 -8.71 -2.41 0.67
N VAL A 114 -7.92 -1.88 -0.28
CA VAL A 114 -8.39 -1.15 -1.47
C VAL A 114 -8.01 -1.93 -2.74
N PRO A 115 -8.70 -3.06 -3.02
CA PRO A 115 -8.30 -4.05 -4.03
C PRO A 115 -8.54 -3.62 -5.47
N LEU A 116 -9.31 -2.55 -5.70
CA LEU A 116 -9.73 -2.13 -7.06
C LEU A 116 -8.91 -0.98 -7.63
N THR A 117 -7.84 -0.55 -6.94
CA THR A 117 -6.91 0.44 -7.48
C THR A 117 -6.25 -0.13 -8.75
N GLN A 118 -6.26 0.66 -9.81
CA GLN A 118 -5.75 0.24 -11.12
C GLN A 118 -4.27 0.59 -11.27
N PRO A 119 -3.47 -0.24 -11.97
CA PRO A 119 -2.06 0.04 -12.22
C PRO A 119 -1.83 1.39 -12.91
N ASP A 120 -2.68 1.76 -13.87
CA ASP A 120 -2.56 3.04 -14.60
C ASP A 120 -2.72 4.25 -13.67
N THR A 121 -3.60 4.16 -12.66
CA THR A 121 -3.75 5.20 -11.64
C THR A 121 -2.49 5.34 -10.79
N LEU A 122 -1.89 4.22 -10.42
CA LEU A 122 -0.65 4.22 -9.64
C LEU A 122 0.55 4.68 -10.48
N GLN A 123 0.59 4.32 -11.76
CA GLN A 123 1.62 4.81 -12.67
C GLN A 123 1.54 6.33 -12.83
N ALA A 124 0.35 6.88 -13.03
CA ALA A 124 0.15 8.33 -13.09
C ALA A 124 0.59 9.04 -11.79
N LEU A 125 0.37 8.42 -10.63
CA LEU A 125 0.84 8.93 -9.34
C LEU A 125 2.38 8.93 -9.25
N LEU A 126 3.03 7.86 -9.72
CA LEU A 126 4.49 7.75 -9.79
C LEU A 126 5.09 8.79 -10.75
N ASP A 127 4.47 9.01 -11.90
CA ASP A 127 4.90 10.00 -12.89
C ASP A 127 4.80 11.43 -12.33
N LEU A 128 3.76 11.72 -11.54
CA LEU A 128 3.62 12.99 -10.82
C LEU A 128 4.67 13.16 -9.72
N CYS A 129 5.01 12.08 -9.01
CA CYS A 129 6.03 12.08 -7.97
C CYS A 129 7.42 12.39 -8.57
N ALA A 130 7.73 11.79 -9.70
CA ALA A 130 8.99 11.94 -10.44
C ALA A 130 10.27 11.73 -9.61
N GLY A 131 10.15 11.14 -8.40
CA GLY A 131 11.25 10.96 -7.44
C GLY A 131 11.64 12.22 -6.67
N GLU A 132 10.94 13.35 -6.86
CA GLU A 132 11.35 14.67 -6.32
C GLU A 132 10.31 15.27 -5.37
N ARG A 133 9.10 14.75 -5.33
CA ARG A 133 7.99 15.31 -4.56
C ARG A 133 7.05 14.25 -3.98
N LEU A 134 6.32 14.61 -2.95
CA LEU A 134 5.21 13.80 -2.46
C LEU A 134 4.02 13.94 -3.42
N ALA A 135 3.52 12.81 -3.93
CA ALA A 135 2.28 12.73 -4.69
C ALA A 135 1.20 12.01 -3.87
N LEU A 136 -0.02 12.53 -3.89
CA LEU A 136 -1.15 11.99 -3.14
C LEU A 136 -2.31 11.70 -4.08
N LEU A 137 -2.89 10.51 -3.98
CA LEU A 137 -4.16 10.18 -4.60
C LEU A 137 -5.29 10.63 -3.68
N THR A 138 -6.12 11.53 -4.16
CA THR A 138 -7.25 12.10 -3.42
C THR A 138 -8.57 11.79 -4.11
N LEU A 139 -9.67 11.90 -3.37
CA LEU A 139 -11.01 11.68 -3.86
C LEU A 139 -11.91 12.82 -3.40
N ASP A 140 -12.66 13.42 -4.33
CA ASP A 140 -13.74 14.34 -4.02
C ASP A 140 -14.99 13.54 -3.63
N MET A 141 -15.43 13.71 -2.39
CA MET A 141 -16.58 12.98 -1.85
C MET A 141 -17.74 13.93 -1.57
N PRO A 142 -18.96 13.60 -2.03
CA PRO A 142 -20.15 14.40 -1.70
C PRO A 142 -20.40 14.54 -0.18
N ASN A 143 -20.13 13.47 0.57
CA ASN A 143 -20.18 13.48 2.03
C ASN A 143 -18.87 12.94 2.61
N PRO A 144 -17.90 13.80 2.95
CA PRO A 144 -16.60 13.41 3.44
C PRO A 144 -16.54 13.20 4.97
N THR A 145 -17.68 13.06 5.66
CA THR A 145 -17.74 12.86 7.12
C THR A 145 -16.91 11.64 7.53
N GLY A 146 -15.99 11.82 8.49
CA GLY A 146 -15.10 10.78 9.00
C GLY A 146 -13.84 10.54 8.18
N TYR A 147 -13.63 11.25 7.07
CA TYR A 147 -12.41 11.21 6.29
C TYR A 147 -11.50 12.42 6.57
N GLY A 148 -10.20 12.24 6.34
CA GLY A 148 -9.23 13.34 6.37
C GLY A 148 -9.52 14.37 5.27
N ARG A 149 -8.92 15.55 5.40
CA ARG A 149 -9.02 16.64 4.43
C ARG A 149 -7.61 16.99 3.95
N ILE A 150 -7.52 17.30 2.66
CA ILE A 150 -6.31 17.94 2.13
C ILE A 150 -6.52 19.44 2.24
N VAL A 151 -5.76 20.07 3.14
CA VAL A 151 -5.75 21.53 3.30
C VAL A 151 -4.70 22.12 2.36
N ARG A 152 -5.11 23.11 1.57
CA ARG A 152 -4.23 23.77 0.60
C ARG A 152 -4.04 25.25 0.97
N ALA A 153 -2.84 25.77 0.73
CA ALA A 153 -2.55 27.19 0.75
C ALA A 153 -3.17 27.90 -0.45
N ALA A 154 -3.11 29.24 -0.46
CA ALA A 154 -3.63 30.05 -1.56
C ALA A 154 -2.93 29.80 -2.91
N ASP A 155 -1.68 29.36 -2.88
CA ASP A 155 -0.88 28.95 -4.04
C ASP A 155 -1.12 27.50 -4.49
N GLY A 156 -2.03 26.78 -3.81
CA GLY A 156 -2.37 25.39 -4.10
C GLY A 156 -1.48 24.34 -3.43
N ALA A 157 -0.42 24.74 -2.72
CA ALA A 157 0.44 23.81 -2.01
C ALA A 157 -0.32 23.10 -0.88
N VAL A 158 -0.01 21.81 -0.67
CA VAL A 158 -0.60 21.02 0.43
C VAL A 158 0.06 21.45 1.74
N GLN A 159 -0.77 21.80 2.73
CA GLN A 159 -0.35 22.18 4.09
C GLN A 159 -0.60 21.05 5.10
N ALA A 160 -1.70 20.29 4.95
CA ALA A 160 -2.10 19.19 5.84
C ALA A 160 -3.06 18.22 5.11
#